data_2dceb48b6bfd0f3b59d4a7cf0ea75abd
#
_entry.id   2dceb48b6bfd0f3b59d4a7cf0ea75abd
#
_cell.length_a   1.000
_cell.length_b   1.000
_cell.length_c   1.000
_cell.angle_alpha   90.00
_cell.angle_beta   90.00
_cell.angle_gamma   90.00
#
_symmetry.space_group_name_H-M   'P 1'
#
loop_
_entity.id
_entity.type
_entity.pdbx_description
1 polymer ?
#
loop_
_entity_poly.entity_id
_entity_poly.type
_entity_poly.pdbx_seq_one_letter_code
_entity_poly.pdbx_strand_id
1 'polypeptide(L)'
;NIKNGGRTPVAGMVHAVVLFLVLLVLMPYAGWIPMPTIAAILFIVAYNMCQWRPFVRLVKTAPKSDIAVLVITFMLTVVFDLVVAIEVGMVLACLLFMKRMSDETGVRNWSHTDEISDEVRDAERARMRDIPSSISVCEITGPLFFGAADQIGLIAVTEKTKCLILRMRGVPALDSTAMNSLTSLYEKCRKKKITLILSHVNDQPMRVIRKAGFDTLIGKENFSPNIDVAIEKAEKINSNR
;
A
#
# COMPACT_ATOMS: atom_id res chain seq x y z
N ASN A 1 17.11 -14.44 -27.10
CA ASN A 1 16.78 -14.08 -28.47
C ASN A 1 17.08 -12.59 -28.77
N ILE A 2 16.59 -11.68 -27.93
CA ILE A 2 16.81 -10.21 -28.08
C ILE A 2 18.31 -9.87 -28.02
N LYS A 3 19.08 -10.45 -27.10
CA LYS A 3 20.54 -10.24 -26.99
C LYS A 3 21.31 -10.72 -28.22
N ASN A 4 20.75 -11.70 -28.96
CA ASN A 4 21.34 -12.28 -30.20
C ASN A 4 20.74 -11.69 -31.48
N GLY A 5 20.08 -10.52 -31.40
CA GLY A 5 19.59 -9.77 -32.55
C GLY A 5 18.16 -10.06 -33.01
N GLY A 6 17.40 -10.88 -32.28
CA GLY A 6 16.00 -11.13 -32.59
C GLY A 6 15.13 -9.89 -32.25
N ARG A 7 14.60 -9.21 -33.31
CA ARG A 7 13.81 -7.97 -33.15
C ARG A 7 12.31 -8.13 -33.42
N THR A 8 11.88 -9.30 -33.86
CA THR A 8 10.49 -9.54 -34.27
C THR A 8 9.91 -10.78 -33.61
N PRO A 9 8.58 -10.87 -33.41
CA PRO A 9 7.91 -12.08 -32.92
C PRO A 9 8.19 -13.30 -33.81
N VAL A 10 8.43 -13.11 -35.11
CA VAL A 10 8.76 -14.17 -36.07
C VAL A 10 10.04 -14.93 -35.65
N ALA A 11 11.02 -14.25 -35.05
CA ALA A 11 12.22 -14.91 -34.55
C ALA A 11 11.92 -15.93 -33.43
N GLY A 12 10.89 -15.66 -32.61
CA GLY A 12 10.41 -16.60 -31.60
C GLY A 12 9.67 -17.80 -32.21
N MET A 13 8.87 -17.57 -33.24
CA MET A 13 8.18 -18.65 -33.99
C MET A 13 9.16 -19.56 -34.68
N VAL A 14 10.16 -18.99 -35.38
CA VAL A 14 11.26 -19.78 -36.03
C VAL A 14 12.01 -20.60 -34.98
N HIS A 15 12.32 -20.02 -33.82
CA HIS A 15 12.97 -20.75 -32.73
C HIS A 15 12.14 -21.95 -32.26
N ALA A 16 10.84 -21.79 -32.09
CA ALA A 16 9.95 -22.88 -31.69
C ALA A 16 9.87 -23.98 -32.73
N VAL A 17 9.80 -23.63 -34.04
CA VAL A 17 9.78 -24.60 -35.15
C VAL A 17 11.09 -25.35 -35.20
N VAL A 18 12.23 -24.66 -35.06
CA VAL A 18 13.56 -25.30 -35.06
C VAL A 18 13.69 -26.27 -33.88
N LEU A 19 13.28 -25.89 -32.69
CA LEU A 19 13.28 -26.77 -31.51
C LEU A 19 12.40 -28.02 -31.75
N PHE A 20 11.23 -27.84 -32.35
CA PHE A 20 10.35 -28.94 -32.67
C PHE A 20 10.97 -29.92 -33.68
N LEU A 21 11.63 -29.39 -34.72
CA LEU A 21 12.38 -30.23 -35.69
C LEU A 21 13.57 -30.96 -35.05
N VAL A 22 14.30 -30.28 -34.17
CA VAL A 22 15.37 -30.88 -33.37
C VAL A 22 14.84 -32.02 -32.52
N LEU A 23 13.69 -31.84 -31.87
CA LEU A 23 13.07 -32.87 -31.04
C LEU A 23 12.64 -34.09 -31.88
N LEU A 24 12.08 -33.89 -33.07
CA LEU A 24 11.61 -34.99 -33.93
C LEU A 24 12.78 -35.77 -34.60
N VAL A 25 13.82 -35.08 -35.05
CA VAL A 25 14.86 -35.67 -35.90
C VAL A 25 16.11 -36.02 -35.10
N LEU A 26 16.54 -35.15 -34.17
CA LEU A 26 17.82 -35.31 -33.46
C LEU A 26 17.68 -35.98 -32.09
N MET A 27 16.48 -36.20 -31.58
CA MET A 27 16.32 -36.85 -30.28
C MET A 27 16.99 -38.22 -30.15
N PRO A 28 16.95 -39.10 -31.16
CA PRO A 28 17.66 -40.38 -31.09
C PRO A 28 19.19 -40.23 -30.94
N TYR A 29 19.75 -39.14 -31.46
CA TYR A 29 21.21 -38.85 -31.41
C TYR A 29 21.59 -38.16 -30.08
N ALA A 30 20.64 -37.63 -29.35
CA ALA A 30 20.90 -36.95 -28.06
C ALA A 30 21.48 -37.90 -27.00
N GLY A 31 21.18 -39.21 -27.10
CA GLY A 31 21.78 -40.23 -26.24
C GLY A 31 23.30 -40.43 -26.40
N TRP A 32 23.86 -39.93 -27.48
CA TRP A 32 25.32 -40.00 -27.75
C TRP A 32 26.10 -38.85 -27.10
N ILE A 33 25.40 -37.86 -26.56
CA ILE A 33 26.03 -36.72 -25.90
C ILE A 33 26.53 -37.18 -24.51
N PRO A 34 27.84 -37.11 -24.26
CA PRO A 34 28.40 -37.54 -22.97
C PRO A 34 27.89 -36.64 -21.85
N MET A 35 27.51 -37.26 -20.72
CA MET A 35 27.01 -36.55 -19.54
C MET A 35 27.89 -35.37 -19.05
N PRO A 36 29.24 -35.48 -19.09
CA PRO A 36 30.12 -34.36 -18.73
C PRO A 36 29.92 -33.11 -19.59
N THR A 37 29.60 -33.29 -20.89
CA THR A 37 29.35 -32.16 -21.80
C THR A 37 28.07 -31.43 -21.42
N ILE A 38 27.00 -32.17 -21.09
CA ILE A 38 25.73 -31.57 -20.60
C ILE A 38 25.96 -30.82 -19.28
N ALA A 39 26.70 -31.42 -18.36
CA ALA A 39 27.05 -30.78 -17.09
C ALA A 39 27.84 -29.48 -17.29
N ALA A 40 28.83 -29.46 -18.20
CA ALA A 40 29.61 -28.27 -18.52
C ALA A 40 28.73 -27.13 -19.09
N ILE A 41 27.82 -27.48 -20.01
CA ILE A 41 26.89 -26.51 -20.59
C ILE A 41 25.97 -25.93 -19.49
N LEU A 42 25.40 -26.78 -18.62
CA LEU A 42 24.56 -26.35 -17.53
C LEU A 42 25.29 -25.43 -16.55
N PHE A 43 26.58 -25.70 -16.28
CA PHE A 43 27.39 -24.84 -15.42
C PHE A 43 27.58 -23.44 -16.02
N ILE A 44 27.87 -23.35 -17.33
CA ILE A 44 28.02 -22.07 -18.03
C ILE A 44 26.68 -21.32 -18.06
N VAL A 45 25.58 -22.02 -18.31
CA VAL A 45 24.23 -21.42 -18.29
C VAL A 45 23.89 -20.90 -16.90
N ALA A 46 24.13 -21.69 -15.84
CA ALA A 46 23.89 -21.27 -14.45
C ALA A 46 24.71 -20.02 -14.09
N TYR A 47 26.00 -19.97 -14.49
CA TYR A 47 26.86 -18.81 -14.27
C TYR A 47 26.33 -17.56 -14.99
N ASN A 48 25.90 -17.68 -16.26
CA ASN A 48 25.34 -16.56 -17.02
C ASN A 48 23.99 -16.09 -16.50
N MET A 49 23.17 -16.98 -15.94
CA MET A 49 21.85 -16.66 -15.37
C MET A 49 21.92 -16.14 -13.94
N CYS A 50 22.97 -16.44 -13.19
CA CYS A 50 23.10 -16.10 -11.77
C CYS A 50 23.02 -14.59 -11.48
N GLN A 51 23.35 -13.72 -12.46
CA GLN A 51 23.29 -12.24 -12.33
C GLN A 51 23.80 -11.73 -10.96
N TRP A 52 24.91 -12.25 -10.51
CA TRP A 52 25.42 -12.03 -9.18
C TRP A 52 25.62 -10.53 -8.81
N ARG A 53 25.95 -9.67 -9.80
CA ARG A 53 26.11 -8.22 -9.58
C ARG A 53 24.80 -7.53 -9.19
N PRO A 54 23.65 -7.73 -9.88
CA PRO A 54 22.34 -7.28 -9.42
C PRO A 54 21.95 -7.82 -8.05
N PHE A 55 22.23 -9.10 -7.77
CA PHE A 55 21.97 -9.73 -6.48
C PHE A 55 22.69 -9.00 -5.33
N VAL A 56 24.01 -8.78 -5.46
CA VAL A 56 24.80 -8.06 -4.44
C VAL A 56 24.30 -6.62 -4.26
N ARG A 57 23.92 -5.94 -5.34
CA ARG A 57 23.34 -4.60 -5.26
C ARG A 57 22.03 -4.63 -4.50
N LEU A 58 21.14 -5.57 -4.79
CA LEU A 58 19.86 -5.72 -4.14
C LEU A 58 20.02 -5.96 -2.62
N VAL A 59 20.91 -6.86 -2.24
CA VAL A 59 21.20 -7.14 -0.82
C VAL A 59 21.76 -5.92 -0.08
N LYS A 60 22.49 -5.03 -0.75
CA LYS A 60 23.02 -3.80 -0.15
C LYS A 60 22.00 -2.66 -0.06
N THR A 61 21.00 -2.64 -0.95
CA THR A 61 20.11 -1.48 -1.10
C THR A 61 18.68 -1.78 -0.61
N ALA A 62 18.26 -3.05 -0.62
CA ALA A 62 16.91 -3.43 -0.26
C ALA A 62 16.66 -3.39 1.25
N PRO A 63 15.43 -3.12 1.68
CA PRO A 63 15.01 -3.25 3.07
C PRO A 63 15.23 -4.66 3.61
N LYS A 64 15.46 -4.78 4.91
CA LYS A 64 15.72 -6.09 5.57
C LYS A 64 14.61 -7.12 5.33
N SER A 65 13.37 -6.67 5.22
CA SER A 65 12.21 -7.52 4.89
C SER A 65 12.34 -8.19 3.52
N ASP A 66 12.75 -7.44 2.50
CA ASP A 66 12.90 -7.95 1.13
C ASP A 66 14.07 -8.93 1.02
N ILE A 67 15.16 -8.64 1.77
CA ILE A 67 16.28 -9.56 1.88
C ILE A 67 15.85 -10.87 2.53
N ALA A 68 15.01 -10.83 3.57
CA ALA A 68 14.48 -12.03 4.21
C ALA A 68 13.66 -12.88 3.22
N VAL A 69 12.76 -12.25 2.45
CA VAL A 69 11.99 -12.96 1.40
C VAL A 69 12.93 -13.60 0.37
N LEU A 70 13.93 -12.86 -0.09
CA LEU A 70 14.90 -13.34 -1.06
C LEU A 70 15.62 -14.60 -0.54
N VAL A 71 16.12 -14.57 0.70
CA VAL A 71 16.84 -15.69 1.33
C VAL A 71 15.92 -16.89 1.52
N ILE A 72 14.69 -16.67 2.03
CA ILE A 72 13.71 -17.74 2.24
C ILE A 72 13.34 -18.38 0.90
N THR A 73 13.01 -17.58 -0.13
CA THR A 73 12.68 -18.08 -1.46
C THR A 73 13.83 -18.86 -2.08
N PHE A 74 15.06 -18.37 -1.94
CA PHE A 74 16.25 -19.08 -2.39
C PHE A 74 16.43 -20.43 -1.69
N MET A 75 16.30 -20.46 -0.35
CA MET A 75 16.40 -21.71 0.43
C MET A 75 15.31 -22.71 0.02
N LEU A 76 14.08 -22.24 -0.17
CA LEU A 76 12.99 -23.10 -0.64
C LEU A 76 13.24 -23.66 -2.02
N THR A 77 13.83 -22.88 -2.94
CA THR A 77 14.19 -23.34 -4.28
C THR A 77 15.25 -24.44 -4.24
N VAL A 78 16.20 -24.36 -3.30
CA VAL A 78 17.28 -25.35 -3.16
C VAL A 78 16.81 -26.64 -2.48
N VAL A 79 15.91 -26.52 -1.48
CA VAL A 79 15.49 -27.67 -0.64
C VAL A 79 14.30 -28.43 -1.24
N PHE A 80 13.36 -27.69 -1.85
CA PHE A 80 12.14 -28.26 -2.43
C PHE A 80 12.23 -28.19 -3.96
N ASP A 81 11.52 -27.24 -4.54
CA ASP A 81 11.54 -26.95 -5.97
C ASP A 81 11.17 -25.48 -6.26
N LEU A 82 11.29 -25.11 -7.54
CA LEU A 82 11.01 -23.76 -7.99
C LEU A 82 9.52 -23.37 -7.80
N VAL A 83 8.59 -24.30 -7.96
CA VAL A 83 7.14 -24.01 -7.89
C VAL A 83 6.76 -23.64 -6.47
N VAL A 84 7.13 -24.47 -5.50
CA VAL A 84 6.89 -24.20 -4.07
C VAL A 84 7.56 -22.89 -3.63
N ALA A 85 8.78 -22.64 -4.09
CA ALA A 85 9.50 -21.41 -3.77
C ALA A 85 8.78 -20.16 -4.27
N ILE A 86 8.23 -20.20 -5.51
CA ILE A 86 7.48 -19.08 -6.09
C ILE A 86 6.17 -18.87 -5.34
N GLU A 87 5.41 -19.92 -5.04
CA GLU A 87 4.14 -19.84 -4.32
C GLU A 87 4.33 -19.20 -2.94
N VAL A 88 5.22 -19.76 -2.12
CA VAL A 88 5.51 -19.25 -0.77
C VAL A 88 6.13 -17.86 -0.83
N GLY A 89 7.07 -17.62 -1.75
CA GLY A 89 7.71 -16.32 -1.93
C GLY A 89 6.73 -15.22 -2.32
N MET A 90 5.77 -15.53 -3.20
CA MET A 90 4.73 -14.59 -3.62
C MET A 90 3.80 -14.25 -2.46
N VAL A 91 3.33 -15.24 -1.70
CA VAL A 91 2.48 -15.01 -0.52
C VAL A 91 3.20 -14.15 0.51
N LEU A 92 4.47 -14.46 0.79
CA LEU A 92 5.27 -13.72 1.76
C LEU A 92 5.52 -12.27 1.30
N ALA A 93 5.80 -12.06 0.01
CA ALA A 93 5.98 -10.73 -0.58
C ALA A 93 4.68 -9.91 -0.50
N CYS A 94 3.53 -10.51 -0.78
CA CYS A 94 2.22 -9.86 -0.64
C CYS A 94 1.94 -9.45 0.81
N LEU A 95 2.20 -10.31 1.78
CA LEU A 95 2.01 -10.00 3.21
C LEU A 95 2.90 -8.85 3.67
N LEU A 96 4.18 -8.85 3.26
CA LEU A 96 5.10 -7.77 3.58
C LEU A 96 4.74 -6.46 2.88
N PHE A 97 4.25 -6.53 1.66
CA PHE A 97 3.73 -5.35 0.95
C PHE A 97 2.53 -4.75 1.69
N MET A 98 1.57 -5.57 2.11
CA MET A 98 0.43 -5.10 2.90
C MET A 98 0.87 -4.45 4.22
N LYS A 99 1.83 -5.07 4.93
CA LYS A 99 2.39 -4.48 6.15
C LYS A 99 3.03 -3.12 5.88
N ARG A 100 3.85 -3.01 4.84
CA ARG A 100 4.51 -1.74 4.45
C ARG A 100 3.49 -0.65 4.11
N MET A 101 2.43 -1.00 3.36
CA MET A 101 1.36 -0.05 3.05
C MET A 101 0.61 0.41 4.31
N SER A 102 0.47 -0.47 5.31
CA SER A 102 -0.11 -0.12 6.61
C SER A 102 0.81 0.81 7.42
N ASP A 103 2.13 0.57 7.38
CA ASP A 103 3.11 1.39 8.11
C ASP A 103 3.24 2.82 7.51
N GLU A 104 2.94 2.99 6.21
CA GLU A 104 2.89 4.30 5.53
C GLU A 104 1.61 5.10 5.85
N THR A 105 0.61 4.44 6.42
CA THR A 105 -0.62 5.13 6.83
C THR A 105 -0.36 5.84 8.15
N GLY A 106 -0.58 7.15 8.16
CA GLY A 106 -0.39 7.99 9.35
C GLY A 106 -1.68 8.72 9.73
N VAL A 107 -1.93 8.83 11.02
CA VAL A 107 -2.93 9.74 11.59
C VAL A 107 -2.16 10.84 12.31
N ARG A 108 -2.28 12.07 11.81
CA ARG A 108 -1.71 13.26 12.46
C ARG A 108 -2.83 14.07 13.09
N ASN A 109 -2.68 14.36 14.37
CA ASN A 109 -3.55 15.31 15.06
C ASN A 109 -2.95 16.72 14.92
N TRP A 110 -3.73 17.67 14.42
CA TRP A 110 -3.32 19.06 14.33
C TRP A 110 -3.50 19.73 15.68
N SER A 111 -2.58 19.48 16.62
CA SER A 111 -2.53 20.19 17.89
C SER A 111 -1.54 21.37 17.81
N HIS A 112 -1.80 22.38 18.63
CA HIS A 112 -1.01 23.62 18.69
C HIS A 112 0.50 23.42 18.99
N THR A 113 0.95 22.19 19.27
CA THR A 113 2.27 21.92 19.85
C THR A 113 3.21 21.13 18.93
N ASP A 114 2.73 20.59 17.81
CA ASP A 114 3.58 19.76 16.95
C ASP A 114 4.34 20.61 15.93
N GLU A 115 5.68 20.44 15.90
CA GLU A 115 6.57 20.95 14.85
C GLU A 115 6.11 20.38 13.51
N ILE A 116 5.41 21.22 12.75
CA ILE A 116 4.88 20.86 11.43
C ILE A 116 6.06 20.81 10.47
N SER A 117 6.25 19.67 9.82
CA SER A 117 7.25 19.48 8.77
C SER A 117 7.13 20.56 7.69
N ASP A 118 8.28 20.98 7.14
CA ASP A 118 8.46 22.13 6.23
C ASP A 118 7.63 22.14 4.94
N GLU A 119 6.89 21.07 4.64
CA GLU A 119 6.12 20.92 3.40
C GLU A 119 4.68 21.47 3.42
N VAL A 120 4.20 21.93 4.57
CA VAL A 120 2.84 22.52 4.65
C VAL A 120 2.91 23.99 4.28
N ARG A 121 2.13 24.40 3.28
CA ARG A 121 2.06 25.79 2.80
C ARG A 121 1.79 26.76 3.96
N ASP A 122 2.54 27.84 4.03
CA ASP A 122 2.47 28.86 5.11
C ASP A 122 1.05 29.39 5.36
N ALA A 123 0.19 29.44 4.33
CA ALA A 123 -1.21 29.83 4.43
C ALA A 123 -2.08 28.84 5.23
N GLU A 124 -1.80 27.51 5.12
CA GLU A 124 -2.50 26.51 5.95
C GLU A 124 -2.04 26.58 7.41
N ARG A 125 -0.75 26.89 7.64
CA ARG A 125 -0.20 27.09 9.01
C ARG A 125 -0.83 28.27 9.74
N ALA A 126 -1.02 29.39 9.05
CA ALA A 126 -1.64 30.57 9.65
C ALA A 126 -3.06 30.30 10.12
N ARG A 127 -3.86 29.57 9.32
CA ARG A 127 -5.23 29.18 9.67
C ARG A 127 -5.34 28.15 10.78
N MET A 128 -4.33 27.26 10.93
CA MET A 128 -4.29 26.28 12.02
C MET A 128 -4.13 26.92 13.40
N ARG A 129 -3.50 28.09 13.50
CA ARG A 129 -3.27 28.80 14.78
C ARG A 129 -4.56 29.40 15.37
N ASP A 130 -5.58 29.64 14.53
CA ASP A 130 -6.81 30.30 14.93
C ASP A 130 -7.96 29.32 15.26
N ILE A 131 -7.72 27.99 15.21
CA ILE A 131 -8.75 26.99 15.50
C ILE A 131 -9.01 26.92 17.00
N PRO A 132 -10.28 27.10 17.44
CA PRO A 132 -10.63 26.99 18.86
C PRO A 132 -10.27 25.61 19.44
N SER A 133 -9.84 25.56 20.69
CA SER A 133 -9.45 24.30 21.39
C SER A 133 -10.59 23.27 21.52
N SER A 134 -11.82 23.68 21.25
CA SER A 134 -12.99 22.82 21.18
C SER A 134 -13.17 22.07 19.85
N ILE A 135 -12.36 22.40 18.83
CA ILE A 135 -12.37 21.75 17.53
C ILE A 135 -11.06 20.96 17.40
N SER A 136 -11.16 19.67 17.18
CA SER A 136 -10.01 18.80 16.89
C SER A 136 -9.96 18.48 15.40
N VAL A 137 -8.80 18.67 14.79
CA VAL A 137 -8.58 18.33 13.38
C VAL A 137 -7.58 17.18 13.31
N CYS A 138 -7.98 16.08 12.71
CA CYS A 138 -7.12 14.93 12.45
C CYS A 138 -6.99 14.73 10.96
N GLU A 139 -5.77 14.67 10.48
CA GLU A 139 -5.46 14.34 9.09
C GLU A 139 -5.05 12.87 8.98
N ILE A 140 -5.66 12.17 8.02
CA ILE A 140 -5.32 10.80 7.70
C ILE A 140 -4.65 10.78 6.34
N THR A 141 -3.48 10.16 6.28
CA THR A 141 -2.68 9.99 5.06
C THR A 141 -2.41 8.51 4.82
N GLY A 142 -2.41 8.11 3.54
CA GLY A 142 -2.20 6.72 3.14
C GLY A 142 -3.49 5.90 2.98
N PRO A 143 -3.37 4.68 2.42
CA PRO A 143 -4.52 3.82 2.18
C PRO A 143 -5.02 3.19 3.48
N LEU A 144 -6.32 3.32 3.74
CA LEU A 144 -6.97 2.76 4.91
C LEU A 144 -7.43 1.33 4.66
N PHE A 145 -6.53 0.37 4.91
CA PHE A 145 -6.79 -1.06 4.87
C PHE A 145 -6.76 -1.65 6.30
N PHE A 146 -7.06 -2.95 6.40
CA PHE A 146 -7.21 -3.66 7.67
C PHE A 146 -6.08 -3.37 8.69
N GLY A 147 -4.82 -3.25 8.24
CA GLY A 147 -3.67 -2.97 9.12
C GLY A 147 -3.60 -1.53 9.64
N ALA A 148 -4.25 -0.59 8.95
CA ALA A 148 -4.31 0.83 9.35
C ALA A 148 -5.61 1.19 10.10
N ALA A 149 -6.57 0.27 10.14
CA ALA A 149 -7.87 0.49 10.76
C ALA A 149 -7.78 0.80 12.26
N ASP A 150 -6.82 0.21 12.95
CA ASP A 150 -6.57 0.45 14.39
C ASP A 150 -6.12 1.88 14.67
N GLN A 151 -5.44 2.54 13.74
CA GLN A 151 -5.00 3.93 13.89
C GLN A 151 -6.18 4.90 14.00
N ILE A 152 -7.29 4.63 13.30
CA ILE A 152 -8.52 5.42 13.44
C ILE A 152 -9.07 5.28 14.87
N GLY A 153 -8.94 4.10 15.47
CA GLY A 153 -9.37 3.83 16.84
C GLY A 153 -8.58 4.58 17.91
N LEU A 154 -7.32 4.93 17.59
CA LEU A 154 -6.41 5.67 18.49
C LEU A 154 -6.62 7.18 18.44
N ILE A 155 -7.50 7.70 17.58
CA ILE A 155 -7.81 9.14 17.55
C ILE A 155 -8.34 9.54 18.92
N ALA A 156 -7.50 10.30 19.63
CA ALA A 156 -7.84 10.79 20.95
C ALA A 156 -8.89 11.89 20.86
N VAL A 157 -10.05 11.64 21.45
CA VAL A 157 -11.11 12.64 21.55
C VAL A 157 -11.18 13.11 23.01
N THR A 158 -10.73 14.34 23.24
CA THR A 158 -10.67 14.95 24.58
C THR A 158 -12.07 15.36 25.01
N GLU A 159 -12.33 15.43 26.30
CA GLU A 159 -13.65 15.86 26.85
C GLU A 159 -14.02 17.32 26.47
N LYS A 160 -13.01 18.13 26.15
CA LYS A 160 -13.22 19.52 25.71
C LYS A 160 -13.63 19.64 24.24
N THR A 161 -13.47 18.56 23.46
CA THR A 161 -13.74 18.55 22.02
C THR A 161 -15.24 18.50 21.76
N LYS A 162 -15.77 19.49 21.06
CA LYS A 162 -17.18 19.53 20.61
C LYS A 162 -17.32 19.06 19.15
N CYS A 163 -16.29 19.27 18.34
CA CYS A 163 -16.27 18.90 16.94
C CYS A 163 -14.95 18.22 16.57
N LEU A 164 -15.04 17.11 15.84
CA LEU A 164 -13.91 16.39 15.27
C LEU A 164 -13.97 16.47 13.75
N ILE A 165 -12.96 17.05 13.13
CA ILE A 165 -12.81 17.10 11.68
C ILE A 165 -11.79 16.05 11.26
N LEU A 166 -12.21 15.11 10.41
CA LEU A 166 -11.33 14.15 9.76
C LEU A 166 -11.02 14.60 8.34
N ARG A 167 -9.78 15.01 8.11
CA ARG A 167 -9.27 15.35 6.77
C ARG A 167 -8.82 14.08 6.06
N MET A 168 -9.50 13.72 4.96
CA MET A 168 -9.27 12.48 4.21
C MET A 168 -8.64 12.72 2.83
N ARG A 169 -8.07 13.90 2.59
CA ARG A 169 -7.42 14.24 1.30
C ARG A 169 -6.31 13.25 0.93
N GLY A 170 -5.54 12.82 1.93
CA GLY A 170 -4.44 11.88 1.75
C GLY A 170 -4.87 10.40 1.69
N VAL A 171 -6.18 10.08 1.71
CA VAL A 171 -6.70 8.71 1.69
C VAL A 171 -7.13 8.32 0.28
N PRO A 172 -6.31 7.56 -0.47
CA PRO A 172 -6.64 7.14 -1.83
C PRO A 172 -7.65 5.98 -1.86
N ALA A 173 -7.66 5.14 -0.83
CA ALA A 173 -8.49 3.94 -0.77
C ALA A 173 -8.93 3.62 0.67
N LEU A 174 -10.15 3.07 0.79
CA LEU A 174 -10.78 2.64 2.03
C LEU A 174 -11.37 1.24 1.82
N ASP A 175 -11.10 0.30 2.75
CA ASP A 175 -11.71 -1.03 2.75
C ASP A 175 -12.86 -1.16 3.76
N SER A 176 -13.47 -2.34 3.82
CA SER A 176 -14.58 -2.62 4.74
C SER A 176 -14.15 -2.62 6.20
N THR A 177 -12.92 -3.00 6.51
CA THR A 177 -12.40 -3.03 7.89
C THR A 177 -12.18 -1.62 8.40
N ALA A 178 -11.57 -0.75 7.59
CA ALA A 178 -11.41 0.65 7.92
C ALA A 178 -12.76 1.39 8.00
N MET A 179 -13.76 0.98 7.19
CA MET A 179 -15.12 1.49 7.31
C MET A 179 -15.75 1.16 8.67
N ASN A 180 -15.54 -0.07 9.18
CA ASN A 180 -16.01 -0.44 10.52
C ASN A 180 -15.34 0.39 11.62
N SER A 181 -14.03 0.66 11.49
CA SER A 181 -13.30 1.50 12.44
C SER A 181 -13.79 2.96 12.41
N LEU A 182 -14.12 3.48 11.23
CA LEU A 182 -14.71 4.80 11.06
C LEU A 182 -16.11 4.86 11.70
N THR A 183 -16.92 3.81 11.55
CA THR A 183 -18.23 3.69 12.20
C THR A 183 -18.08 3.65 13.72
N SER A 184 -17.12 2.88 14.22
CA SER A 184 -16.83 2.82 15.68
C SER A 184 -16.38 4.16 16.23
N LEU A 185 -15.56 4.91 15.48
CA LEU A 185 -15.18 6.28 15.84
C LEU A 185 -16.38 7.21 15.90
N TYR A 186 -17.28 7.13 14.91
CA TYR A 186 -18.52 7.91 14.90
C TYR A 186 -19.39 7.61 16.11
N GLU A 187 -19.55 6.33 16.48
CA GLU A 187 -20.32 5.95 17.68
C GLU A 187 -19.67 6.49 18.96
N LYS A 188 -18.34 6.46 19.08
CA LYS A 188 -17.61 7.08 20.19
C LYS A 188 -17.89 8.59 20.26
N CYS A 189 -17.83 9.28 19.11
CA CYS A 189 -18.13 10.71 19.02
C CYS A 189 -19.58 11.00 19.43
N ARG A 190 -20.54 10.21 18.93
CA ARG A 190 -21.96 10.35 19.26
C ARG A 190 -22.24 10.18 20.75
N LYS A 191 -21.63 9.16 21.39
CA LYS A 191 -21.75 8.96 22.85
C LYS A 191 -21.25 10.15 23.67
N LYS A 192 -20.20 10.83 23.18
CA LYS A 192 -19.61 12.03 23.80
C LYS A 192 -20.25 13.33 23.32
N LYS A 193 -21.34 13.27 22.53
CA LYS A 193 -22.01 14.45 21.92
C LYS A 193 -21.09 15.31 21.04
N ILE A 194 -20.08 14.67 20.38
CA ILE A 194 -19.12 15.31 19.49
C ILE A 194 -19.62 15.17 18.06
N THR A 195 -19.63 16.26 17.31
CA THR A 195 -19.98 16.23 15.89
C THR A 195 -18.76 15.79 15.08
N LEU A 196 -18.92 14.75 14.25
CA LEU A 196 -17.89 14.28 13.32
C LEU A 196 -18.13 14.88 11.94
N ILE A 197 -17.12 15.56 11.38
CA ILE A 197 -17.14 16.12 10.02
C ILE A 197 -16.05 15.43 9.20
N LEU A 198 -16.39 14.96 8.00
CA LEU A 198 -15.45 14.42 7.03
C LEU A 198 -15.12 15.48 5.97
N SER A 199 -13.83 15.79 5.83
CA SER A 199 -13.36 16.80 4.89
C SER A 199 -12.54 16.16 3.76
N HIS A 200 -12.80 16.60 2.54
CA HIS A 200 -12.07 16.22 1.33
C HIS A 200 -11.98 14.71 1.13
N VAL A 201 -13.12 14.04 1.08
CA VAL A 201 -13.18 12.59 0.83
C VAL A 201 -13.03 12.31 -0.66
N ASN A 202 -12.03 11.52 -1.04
CA ASN A 202 -11.77 11.13 -2.43
C ASN A 202 -12.87 10.19 -2.97
N ASP A 203 -12.91 10.00 -4.30
CA ASP A 203 -13.97 9.25 -5.00
C ASP A 203 -14.10 7.78 -4.55
N GLN A 204 -12.98 7.08 -4.36
CA GLN A 204 -13.03 5.67 -3.95
C GLN A 204 -13.53 5.52 -2.51
N PRO A 205 -12.98 6.21 -1.49
CA PRO A 205 -13.53 6.23 -0.15
C PRO A 205 -15.01 6.64 -0.12
N MET A 206 -15.40 7.66 -0.88
CA MET A 206 -16.78 8.11 -0.93
C MET A 206 -17.75 7.04 -1.46
N ARG A 207 -17.32 6.25 -2.47
CA ARG A 207 -18.13 5.11 -2.95
C ARG A 207 -18.33 4.05 -1.86
N VAL A 208 -17.28 3.74 -1.08
CA VAL A 208 -17.37 2.77 0.01
C VAL A 208 -18.28 3.29 1.12
N ILE A 209 -18.12 4.54 1.53
CA ILE A 209 -18.93 5.24 2.53
C ILE A 209 -20.43 5.19 2.15
N ARG A 210 -20.77 5.54 0.89
CA ARG A 210 -22.15 5.48 0.39
C ARG A 210 -22.69 4.06 0.34
N LYS A 211 -21.89 3.11 -0.13
CA LYS A 211 -22.30 1.70 -0.16
C LYS A 211 -22.57 1.12 1.21
N ALA A 212 -21.85 1.60 2.23
CA ALA A 212 -22.05 1.22 3.63
C ALA A 212 -23.23 1.98 4.31
N GLY A 213 -23.85 2.95 3.61
CA GLY A 213 -24.91 3.78 4.19
C GLY A 213 -24.44 4.77 5.27
N PHE A 214 -23.13 4.96 5.38
CA PHE A 214 -22.53 5.81 6.41
C PHE A 214 -22.78 7.31 6.16
N ASP A 215 -23.00 7.70 4.91
CA ASP A 215 -23.38 9.06 4.54
C ASP A 215 -24.76 9.46 5.08
N THR A 216 -25.68 8.50 5.18
CA THR A 216 -26.98 8.73 5.80
C THR A 216 -26.90 8.70 7.33
N LEU A 217 -26.02 7.88 7.88
CA LEU A 217 -25.80 7.74 9.32
C LEU A 217 -25.20 9.01 9.94
N ILE A 218 -24.19 9.59 9.28
CA ILE A 218 -23.48 10.79 9.75
C ILE A 218 -24.21 12.08 9.39
N GLY A 219 -25.04 12.03 8.35
CA GLY A 219 -25.71 13.17 7.73
C GLY A 219 -24.88 13.76 6.57
N LYS A 220 -25.52 13.95 5.42
CA LYS A 220 -24.86 14.48 4.21
C LYS A 220 -24.25 15.86 4.43
N GLU A 221 -24.83 16.63 5.33
CA GLU A 221 -24.34 17.94 5.75
C GLU A 221 -22.97 17.87 6.43
N ASN A 222 -22.58 16.74 7.01
CA ASN A 222 -21.30 16.58 7.69
C ASN A 222 -20.15 16.17 6.76
N PHE A 223 -20.37 16.21 5.45
CA PHE A 223 -19.33 16.11 4.43
C PHE A 223 -18.98 17.51 3.91
N SER A 224 -17.70 17.85 3.93
CA SER A 224 -17.19 19.14 3.45
C SER A 224 -16.21 18.94 2.31
N PRO A 225 -16.30 19.76 1.24
CA PRO A 225 -15.44 19.61 0.05
C PRO A 225 -13.98 19.93 0.36
N ASN A 226 -13.74 20.80 1.34
CA ASN A 226 -12.40 21.21 1.76
C ASN A 226 -12.35 21.48 3.27
N ILE A 227 -11.14 21.71 3.78
CA ILE A 227 -10.90 21.93 5.21
C ILE A 227 -11.48 23.27 5.68
N ASP A 228 -11.47 24.31 4.86
CA ASP A 228 -11.94 25.64 5.23
C ASP A 228 -13.45 25.63 5.53
N VAL A 229 -14.23 25.01 4.64
CA VAL A 229 -15.67 24.85 4.84
C VAL A 229 -15.96 23.96 6.05
N ALA A 230 -15.12 22.97 6.33
CA ALA A 230 -15.27 22.12 7.52
C ALA A 230 -15.04 22.90 8.82
N ILE A 231 -14.02 23.78 8.85
CA ILE A 231 -13.71 24.63 10.00
C ILE A 231 -14.84 25.63 10.24
N GLU A 232 -15.29 26.37 9.22
CA GLU A 232 -16.41 27.32 9.35
C GLU A 232 -17.68 26.66 9.91
N LYS A 233 -17.94 25.43 9.45
CA LYS A 233 -19.06 24.66 9.95
C LYS A 233 -18.88 24.26 11.41
N ALA A 234 -17.68 23.81 11.80
CA ALA A 234 -17.36 23.45 13.16
C ALA A 234 -17.48 24.65 14.11
N GLU A 235 -17.07 25.84 13.68
CA GLU A 235 -17.20 27.09 14.42
C GLU A 235 -18.68 27.48 14.65
N LYS A 236 -19.50 27.37 13.60
CA LYS A 236 -20.96 27.59 13.72
C LYS A 236 -21.61 26.62 14.71
N ILE A 237 -21.21 25.36 14.72
CA ILE A 237 -21.69 24.35 15.68
C ILE A 237 -21.22 24.69 17.11
N ASN A 238 -19.97 25.20 17.23
CA ASN A 238 -19.41 25.57 18.51
C ASN A 238 -20.08 26.81 19.13
N SER A 239 -20.48 27.79 18.32
CA SER A 239 -21.16 29.01 18.76
C SER A 239 -22.63 28.80 19.11
N ASN A 240 -23.28 27.77 18.57
CA ASN A 240 -24.69 27.44 18.82
C ASN A 240 -24.91 26.46 20.01
N ARG A 241 -23.85 26.05 20.70
CA ARG A 241 -23.85 25.16 21.87
C ARG A 241 -23.10 25.78 23.04
#